data_eb387ca8fa1954a358cc1874c61b380a
#
_entry.id   eb387ca8fa1954a358cc1874c61b380a
#
_cell.length_a   1.000
_cell.length_b   1.000
_cell.length_c   1.000
_cell.angle_alpha   90.00
_cell.angle_beta   90.00
_cell.angle_gamma   90.00
#
_symmetry.space_group_name_H-M   'P 1'
#
loop_
_entity.id
_entity.type
_entity.pdbx_description
1 polymer ?
#
loop_
_entity_poly.entity_id
_entity_poly.type
_entity_poly.pdbx_seq_one_letter_code
_entity_poly.pdbx_strand_id
1 'polypeptide(L)'
;MKIERTLAVTLLLAVVGLTGCATPPPARQDNICEIFRENPDWYDDAVDMQEEWGTPINIAMAFVKQESSFRHDARPPKDYILGIIPWGRVSSAYGYAQAQDPAWEDFQKATNHGGSRTSFDDSLMFIGWYTTETHKQLGISKWDPYNQYLAYHEGRGGYKRKTYQGKPSLIKIARKVEQQAKDYGWQLKQCRQELESNSSWFF
;
A
#
# COMPACT_ATOMS: atom_id res chain seq x y z
N MET A 1 4.92 -53.84 9.75
CA MET A 1 3.89 -52.99 10.38
C MET A 1 4.41 -51.78 11.18
N LYS A 2 5.67 -51.71 11.63
CA LYS A 2 6.27 -50.53 12.31
C LYS A 2 6.81 -49.46 11.35
N ILE A 3 7.27 -49.81 10.16
CA ILE A 3 7.89 -48.90 9.17
C ILE A 3 6.85 -47.99 8.51
N GLU A 4 5.64 -48.50 8.21
CA GLU A 4 4.56 -47.70 7.59
C GLU A 4 4.00 -46.62 8.55
N ARG A 5 3.97 -46.88 9.88
CA ARG A 5 3.50 -45.88 10.86
C ARG A 5 4.51 -44.74 11.01
N THR A 6 5.80 -44.99 10.90
CA THR A 6 6.84 -43.97 11.00
C THR A 6 6.85 -43.05 9.79
N LEU A 7 6.64 -43.55 8.59
CA LEU A 7 6.53 -42.79 7.34
C LEU A 7 5.28 -41.89 7.33
N ALA A 8 4.13 -42.39 7.84
CA ALA A 8 2.90 -41.63 7.93
C ALA A 8 3.01 -40.45 8.91
N VAL A 9 3.67 -40.64 10.05
CA VAL A 9 3.88 -39.58 11.06
C VAL A 9 4.86 -38.52 10.56
N THR A 10 5.91 -38.91 9.82
CA THR A 10 6.88 -37.99 9.24
C THR A 10 6.28 -37.13 8.13
N LEU A 11 5.38 -37.71 7.33
CA LEU A 11 4.68 -37.00 6.27
C LEU A 11 3.64 -35.99 6.83
N LEU A 12 2.99 -36.33 7.96
CA LEU A 12 2.02 -35.43 8.60
C LEU A 12 2.69 -34.23 9.25
N LEU A 13 3.90 -34.39 9.80
CA LEU A 13 4.69 -33.29 10.39
C LEU A 13 5.26 -32.31 9.32
N ALA A 14 5.50 -32.76 8.10
CA ALA A 14 6.01 -31.93 7.02
C ALA A 14 4.94 -30.97 6.42
N VAL A 15 3.64 -31.27 6.61
CA VAL A 15 2.54 -30.44 6.05
C VAL A 15 2.19 -29.23 6.93
N VAL A 16 2.58 -29.22 8.22
CA VAL A 16 2.24 -28.13 9.17
C VAL A 16 3.15 -26.89 9.01
N GLY A 17 4.24 -26.99 8.23
CA GLY A 17 5.25 -25.92 8.09
C GLY A 17 5.03 -24.89 6.97
N LEU A 18 3.94 -24.94 6.20
CA LEU A 18 3.74 -24.11 5.00
C LEU A 18 2.62 -23.06 5.12
N THR A 19 2.16 -22.74 6.32
CA THR A 19 1.33 -21.54 6.49
C THR A 19 2.24 -20.33 6.47
N GLY A 20 2.50 -19.79 5.29
CA GLY A 20 3.09 -18.46 5.15
C GLY A 20 2.26 -17.47 5.94
N CYS A 21 2.82 -16.86 6.98
CA CYS A 21 2.18 -15.84 7.79
C CYS A 21 1.96 -14.61 6.93
N ALA A 22 0.78 -14.51 6.30
CA ALA A 22 0.35 -13.25 5.70
C ALA A 22 0.09 -12.26 6.85
N THR A 23 0.71 -11.10 6.83
CA THR A 23 0.51 -10.04 7.82
C THR A 23 -0.95 -9.58 7.77
N PRO A 24 -1.73 -9.73 8.85
CA PRO A 24 -3.12 -9.27 8.85
C PRO A 24 -3.16 -7.74 8.84
N PRO A 25 -4.26 -7.13 8.35
CA PRO A 25 -4.44 -5.69 8.47
C PRO A 25 -4.42 -5.22 9.92
N PRO A 26 -3.83 -4.05 10.24
CA PRO A 26 -3.80 -3.51 11.58
C PRO A 26 -5.20 -3.36 12.19
N ALA A 27 -5.33 -3.64 13.48
CA ALA A 27 -6.62 -3.56 14.18
C ALA A 27 -7.17 -2.13 14.27
N ARG A 28 -6.28 -1.14 14.44
CA ARG A 28 -6.63 0.29 14.56
C ARG A 28 -6.05 1.12 13.43
N GLN A 29 -6.64 1.01 12.26
CA GLN A 29 -6.17 1.69 11.03
C GLN A 29 -6.33 3.22 11.05
N ASP A 30 -7.02 3.78 12.04
CA ASP A 30 -7.17 5.23 12.19
C ASP A 30 -6.03 5.87 13.00
N ASN A 31 -5.12 5.06 13.55
CA ASN A 31 -4.01 5.52 14.35
C ASN A 31 -2.68 5.00 13.81
N ILE A 32 -1.89 5.90 13.20
CA ILE A 32 -0.61 5.53 12.58
C ILE A 32 0.40 4.98 13.61
N CYS A 33 0.36 5.46 14.86
CA CYS A 33 1.25 4.97 15.91
C CYS A 33 0.96 3.50 16.24
N GLU A 34 -0.33 3.14 16.31
CA GLU A 34 -0.73 1.75 16.57
C GLU A 34 -0.39 0.85 15.37
N ILE A 35 -0.57 1.34 14.14
CA ILE A 35 -0.17 0.61 12.93
C ILE A 35 1.30 0.22 13.01
N PHE A 36 2.17 1.15 13.35
CA PHE A 36 3.61 0.92 13.44
C PHE A 36 4.02 0.12 14.68
N ARG A 37 3.27 0.20 15.80
CA ARG A 37 3.51 -0.68 16.96
C ARG A 37 3.13 -2.13 16.68
N GLU A 38 2.05 -2.36 15.93
CA GLU A 38 1.64 -3.70 15.50
C GLU A 38 2.57 -4.29 14.44
N ASN A 39 3.21 -3.42 13.63
CA ASN A 39 4.10 -3.81 12.52
C ASN A 39 5.34 -2.89 12.53
N PRO A 40 6.33 -3.15 13.41
CA PRO A 40 7.50 -2.28 13.53
C PRO A 40 8.29 -2.10 12.23
N ASP A 41 8.47 -3.16 11.45
CA ASP A 41 9.17 -3.12 10.15
C ASP A 41 8.52 -2.13 9.17
N TRP A 42 7.21 -1.90 9.27
CA TRP A 42 6.51 -0.94 8.41
C TRP A 42 6.90 0.51 8.67
N TYR A 43 7.38 0.81 9.88
CA TYR A 43 7.92 2.14 10.17
C TYR A 43 9.23 2.37 9.43
N ASP A 44 10.12 1.37 9.45
CA ASP A 44 11.40 1.42 8.76
C ASP A 44 11.19 1.49 7.24
N ASP A 45 10.32 0.65 6.68
CA ASP A 45 9.90 0.71 5.27
C ASP A 45 9.39 2.11 4.87
N ALA A 46 8.62 2.75 5.75
CA ALA A 46 8.05 4.08 5.49
C ALA A 46 9.10 5.20 5.61
N VAL A 47 10.11 5.03 6.47
CA VAL A 47 11.27 5.94 6.57
C VAL A 47 12.11 5.82 5.32
N ASP A 48 12.46 4.61 4.88
CA ASP A 48 13.26 4.36 3.68
C ASP A 48 12.58 4.96 2.44
N MET A 49 11.29 4.75 2.28
CA MET A 49 10.50 5.37 1.21
C MET A 49 10.57 6.91 1.27
N GLN A 50 10.44 7.50 2.47
CA GLN A 50 10.52 8.96 2.62
C GLN A 50 11.92 9.48 2.33
N GLU A 51 12.96 8.79 2.73
CA GLU A 51 14.36 9.17 2.47
C GLU A 51 14.67 9.12 0.96
N GLU A 52 14.26 8.05 0.29
CA GLU A 52 14.52 7.88 -1.15
C GLU A 52 13.68 8.83 -2.01
N TRP A 53 12.39 8.94 -1.71
CA TRP A 53 11.45 9.65 -2.59
C TRP A 53 10.99 11.01 -2.06
N GLY A 54 11.24 11.35 -0.80
CA GLY A 54 10.81 12.60 -0.16
C GLY A 54 9.29 12.73 -0.03
N THR A 55 8.55 11.64 -0.16
CA THR A 55 7.10 11.61 0.06
C THR A 55 6.83 11.46 1.56
N PRO A 56 6.00 12.33 2.19
CA PRO A 56 5.75 12.23 3.62
C PRO A 56 5.10 10.90 4.01
N ILE A 57 5.61 10.26 5.07
CA ILE A 57 5.12 8.98 5.61
C ILE A 57 3.60 8.99 5.79
N ASN A 58 3.07 10.02 6.43
CA ASN A 58 1.64 10.15 6.72
C ASN A 58 0.77 10.19 5.46
N ILE A 59 1.28 10.68 4.34
CA ILE A 59 0.58 10.73 3.05
C ILE A 59 0.59 9.35 2.41
N ALA A 60 1.74 8.69 2.35
CA ALA A 60 1.83 7.34 1.79
C ALA A 60 0.95 6.35 2.57
N MET A 61 0.97 6.41 3.90
CA MET A 61 0.13 5.58 4.78
C MET A 61 -1.37 5.84 4.59
N ALA A 62 -1.77 7.10 4.36
CA ALA A 62 -3.16 7.43 4.05
C ALA A 62 -3.60 6.87 2.68
N PHE A 63 -2.69 6.79 1.71
CA PHE A 63 -2.95 6.14 0.42
C PHE A 63 -3.15 4.63 0.62
N VAL A 64 -2.22 3.94 1.29
CA VAL A 64 -2.37 2.49 1.57
C VAL A 64 -3.69 2.19 2.28
N LYS A 65 -4.05 3.00 3.30
CA LYS A 65 -5.34 2.84 3.98
C LYS A 65 -6.52 2.95 3.02
N GLN A 66 -6.55 3.96 2.17
CA GLN A 66 -7.65 4.18 1.24
C GLN A 66 -7.70 3.11 0.14
N GLU A 67 -6.56 2.65 -0.38
CA GLU A 67 -6.49 1.71 -1.49
C GLU A 67 -6.83 0.27 -1.08
N SER A 68 -6.28 -0.19 0.03
CA SER A 68 -6.37 -1.61 0.42
C SER A 68 -6.88 -1.86 1.83
N SER A 69 -7.00 -0.82 2.68
CA SER A 69 -7.15 -0.98 4.13
C SER A 69 -6.05 -1.87 4.71
N PHE A 70 -4.81 -1.66 4.26
CA PHE A 70 -3.63 -2.45 4.66
C PHE A 70 -3.72 -3.95 4.34
N ARG A 71 -4.48 -4.34 3.34
CA ARG A 71 -4.56 -5.73 2.89
C ARG A 71 -3.57 -5.99 1.77
N HIS A 72 -2.64 -6.92 2.00
CA HIS A 72 -1.62 -7.30 1.03
C HIS A 72 -2.20 -7.91 -0.26
N ASP A 73 -3.35 -8.59 -0.17
CA ASP A 73 -3.99 -9.32 -1.25
C ASP A 73 -5.21 -8.60 -1.85
N ALA A 74 -5.40 -7.31 -1.50
CA ALA A 74 -6.55 -6.53 -1.95
C ALA A 74 -6.66 -6.54 -3.48
N ARG A 75 -7.87 -6.77 -3.97
CA ARG A 75 -8.20 -6.81 -5.40
C ARG A 75 -9.54 -6.14 -5.65
N PRO A 76 -9.73 -5.51 -6.82
CA PRO A 76 -11.04 -5.02 -7.26
C PRO A 76 -12.06 -6.17 -7.31
N PRO A 77 -13.36 -5.84 -7.18
CA PRO A 77 -14.42 -6.83 -7.33
C PRO A 77 -14.36 -7.51 -8.70
N LYS A 78 -14.89 -8.73 -8.75
CA LYS A 78 -15.10 -9.41 -10.04
C LYS A 78 -16.24 -8.75 -10.79
N ASP A 79 -16.09 -8.65 -12.09
CA ASP A 79 -17.18 -8.32 -12.98
C ASP A 79 -17.96 -9.58 -13.38
N TYR A 80 -19.24 -9.45 -13.72
CA TYR A 80 -20.10 -10.58 -14.03
C TYR A 80 -20.89 -10.32 -15.30
N ILE A 81 -20.86 -11.28 -16.25
CA ILE A 81 -21.78 -11.30 -17.39
C ILE A 81 -23.14 -11.82 -16.90
N LEU A 82 -24.20 -11.11 -17.24
CA LEU A 82 -25.58 -11.40 -16.81
C LEU A 82 -25.75 -11.52 -15.30
N GLY A 83 -24.84 -10.90 -14.51
CA GLY A 83 -24.89 -10.91 -13.07
C GLY A 83 -24.51 -12.23 -12.39
N ILE A 84 -24.20 -13.29 -13.13
CA ILE A 84 -23.94 -14.64 -12.58
C ILE A 84 -22.64 -15.29 -13.05
N ILE A 85 -22.16 -14.98 -14.24
CA ILE A 85 -20.93 -15.58 -14.79
C ILE A 85 -19.75 -14.64 -14.52
N PRO A 86 -18.74 -15.01 -13.70
CA PRO A 86 -17.57 -14.17 -13.45
C PRO A 86 -16.78 -13.97 -14.75
N TRP A 87 -16.57 -12.72 -15.16
CA TRP A 87 -15.90 -12.34 -16.40
C TRP A 87 -14.54 -11.70 -16.22
N GLY A 88 -13.99 -11.74 -15.05
CA GLY A 88 -12.72 -11.09 -14.76
C GLY A 88 -12.85 -10.04 -13.67
N ARG A 89 -11.95 -9.06 -13.68
CA ARG A 89 -11.97 -7.95 -12.72
C ARG A 89 -12.03 -6.62 -13.46
N VAL A 90 -12.63 -5.63 -12.84
CA VAL A 90 -12.79 -4.27 -13.41
C VAL A 90 -11.45 -3.57 -13.67
N SER A 91 -10.37 -4.01 -13.00
CA SER A 91 -9.00 -3.54 -13.26
C SER A 91 -7.96 -4.55 -12.78
N SER A 92 -6.70 -4.36 -13.18
CA SER A 92 -5.54 -5.15 -12.73
C SER A 92 -4.95 -4.66 -11.39
N ALA A 93 -5.59 -3.71 -10.69
CA ALA A 93 -5.14 -3.20 -9.41
C ALA A 93 -4.97 -4.32 -8.38
N TYR A 94 -3.83 -4.30 -7.63
CA TYR A 94 -3.49 -5.37 -6.70
C TYR A 94 -2.62 -4.88 -5.55
N GLY A 95 -2.78 -5.55 -4.39
CA GLY A 95 -1.92 -5.39 -3.23
C GLY A 95 -2.19 -4.12 -2.42
N TYR A 96 -1.23 -3.75 -1.59
CA TYR A 96 -1.34 -2.61 -0.67
C TYR A 96 -1.61 -1.29 -1.38
N ALA A 97 -0.89 -1.01 -2.46
CA ALA A 97 -0.96 0.25 -3.22
C ALA A 97 -2.02 0.24 -4.31
N GLN A 98 -2.71 -0.88 -4.57
CA GLN A 98 -3.65 -1.06 -5.69
C GLN A 98 -3.05 -0.60 -7.05
N ALA A 99 -1.74 -0.80 -7.21
CA ALA A 99 -1.05 -0.49 -8.45
C ALA A 99 -1.60 -1.38 -9.59
N GLN A 100 -1.92 -0.77 -10.72
CA GLN A 100 -2.30 -1.49 -11.95
C GLN A 100 -1.05 -1.98 -12.68
N ASP A 101 -1.18 -3.05 -13.49
CA ASP A 101 -0.05 -3.66 -14.19
C ASP A 101 0.81 -2.65 -14.96
N PRO A 102 0.26 -1.74 -15.81
CA PRO A 102 1.11 -0.80 -16.54
C PRO A 102 1.90 0.14 -15.63
N ALA A 103 1.27 0.64 -14.56
CA ALA A 103 1.93 1.56 -13.64
C ALA A 103 3.02 0.85 -12.81
N TRP A 104 2.79 -0.41 -12.44
CA TRP A 104 3.77 -1.24 -11.75
C TRP A 104 4.97 -1.56 -12.63
N GLU A 105 4.73 -1.94 -13.89
CA GLU A 105 5.79 -2.18 -14.87
C GLU A 105 6.63 -0.92 -15.14
N ASP A 106 5.99 0.24 -15.25
CA ASP A 106 6.69 1.52 -15.41
C ASP A 106 7.59 1.82 -14.21
N PHE A 107 7.11 1.58 -12.99
CA PHE A 107 7.89 1.70 -11.76
C PHE A 107 9.11 0.77 -11.79
N GLN A 108 8.89 -0.52 -12.06
CA GLN A 108 9.97 -1.51 -12.10
C GLN A 108 11.04 -1.16 -13.15
N LYS A 109 10.63 -0.72 -14.33
CA LYS A 109 11.54 -0.28 -15.39
C LYS A 109 12.32 0.98 -15.02
N ALA A 110 11.65 1.95 -14.39
CA ALA A 110 12.25 3.24 -14.06
C ALA A 110 13.25 3.15 -12.90
N THR A 111 13.05 2.22 -11.97
CA THR A 111 13.84 2.10 -10.74
C THR A 111 14.71 0.85 -10.68
N ASN A 112 14.57 -0.06 -11.63
CA ASN A 112 15.14 -1.42 -11.61
C ASN A 112 14.71 -2.21 -10.34
N HIS A 113 13.54 -1.89 -9.78
CA HIS A 113 13.00 -2.50 -8.57
C HIS A 113 12.23 -3.77 -8.90
N GLY A 114 12.67 -4.91 -8.38
CA GLY A 114 12.13 -6.24 -8.70
C GLY A 114 11.04 -6.77 -7.77
N GLY A 115 10.39 -5.90 -7.02
CA GLY A 115 9.53 -6.29 -5.90
C GLY A 115 8.11 -6.77 -6.26
N SER A 116 7.29 -6.95 -5.23
CA SER A 116 5.92 -7.48 -5.30
C SER A 116 4.88 -6.50 -4.76
N ARG A 117 3.76 -6.34 -5.45
CA ARG A 117 2.61 -5.54 -4.97
C ARG A 117 1.99 -6.02 -3.64
N THR A 118 2.38 -7.23 -3.18
CA THR A 118 1.96 -7.78 -1.88
C THR A 118 2.98 -7.54 -0.77
N SER A 119 4.18 -7.02 -1.08
CA SER A 119 5.13 -6.51 -0.11
C SER A 119 4.73 -5.09 0.30
N PHE A 120 4.84 -4.78 1.60
CA PHE A 120 4.52 -3.45 2.12
C PHE A 120 5.57 -2.44 1.70
N ASP A 121 6.86 -2.76 1.87
CA ASP A 121 8.01 -1.98 1.42
C ASP A 121 7.88 -1.61 -0.07
N ASP A 122 7.80 -2.62 -0.95
CA ASP A 122 7.69 -2.41 -2.39
C ASP A 122 6.50 -1.52 -2.78
N SER A 123 5.38 -1.67 -2.05
CA SER A 123 4.18 -0.85 -2.27
C SER A 123 4.38 0.60 -1.83
N LEU A 124 5.11 0.84 -0.74
CA LEU A 124 5.49 2.20 -0.31
C LEU A 124 6.47 2.83 -1.30
N MET A 125 7.49 2.08 -1.75
CA MET A 125 8.43 2.53 -2.79
C MET A 125 7.71 2.93 -4.08
N PHE A 126 6.71 2.14 -4.51
CA PHE A 126 5.85 2.50 -5.64
C PHE A 126 5.09 3.81 -5.40
N ILE A 127 4.47 4.01 -4.23
CA ILE A 127 3.74 5.26 -3.90
C ILE A 127 4.71 6.44 -3.88
N GLY A 128 5.90 6.28 -3.30
CA GLY A 128 6.95 7.30 -3.28
C GLY A 128 7.39 7.72 -4.67
N TRP A 129 7.70 6.75 -5.53
CA TRP A 129 8.02 6.98 -6.94
C TRP A 129 6.87 7.68 -7.68
N TYR A 130 5.64 7.16 -7.54
CA TYR A 130 4.49 7.68 -8.28
C TYR A 130 4.18 9.14 -7.93
N THR A 131 4.22 9.49 -6.64
CA THR A 131 4.02 10.88 -6.17
C THR A 131 5.16 11.80 -6.59
N THR A 132 6.39 11.28 -6.67
CA THR A 132 7.55 12.01 -7.18
C THR A 132 7.40 12.30 -8.68
N GLU A 133 7.01 11.31 -9.48
CA GLU A 133 6.74 11.51 -10.90
C GLU A 133 5.54 12.44 -11.14
N THR A 134 4.55 12.39 -10.27
CA THR A 134 3.42 13.33 -10.28
C THR A 134 3.88 14.76 -10.00
N HIS A 135 4.78 14.94 -9.02
CA HIS A 135 5.39 16.25 -8.75
C HIS A 135 6.19 16.76 -9.94
N LYS A 136 7.05 15.95 -10.53
CA LYS A 136 7.87 16.32 -11.69
C LYS A 136 7.02 16.72 -12.91
N GLN A 137 5.98 15.95 -13.21
CA GLN A 137 5.19 16.13 -14.44
C GLN A 137 4.06 17.16 -14.33
N LEU A 138 3.51 17.36 -13.14
CA LEU A 138 2.33 18.20 -12.91
C LEU A 138 2.56 19.37 -11.96
N GLY A 139 3.74 19.45 -11.30
CA GLY A 139 4.04 20.49 -10.32
C GLY A 139 3.28 20.34 -9.00
N ILE A 140 2.59 19.23 -8.76
CA ILE A 140 1.83 18.98 -7.52
C ILE A 140 2.81 18.74 -6.38
N SER A 141 2.70 19.50 -5.28
CA SER A 141 3.55 19.27 -4.12
C SER A 141 3.35 17.86 -3.55
N LYS A 142 4.44 17.20 -3.13
CA LYS A 142 4.37 15.93 -2.40
C LYS A 142 3.66 16.05 -1.05
N TRP A 143 3.53 17.27 -0.51
CA TRP A 143 2.81 17.61 0.70
C TRP A 143 1.33 17.96 0.48
N ASP A 144 0.82 17.77 -0.75
CA ASP A 144 -0.57 17.99 -1.12
C ASP A 144 -1.27 16.62 -1.33
N PRO A 145 -1.76 15.98 -0.27
CA PRO A 145 -2.38 14.66 -0.38
C PRO A 145 -3.65 14.65 -1.23
N TYR A 146 -4.40 15.76 -1.27
CA TYR A 146 -5.63 15.85 -2.06
C TYR A 146 -5.35 15.74 -3.55
N ASN A 147 -4.49 16.61 -4.08
CA ASN A 147 -4.17 16.62 -5.51
C ASN A 147 -3.30 15.44 -5.93
N GLN A 148 -2.39 14.98 -5.06
CA GLN A 148 -1.62 13.75 -5.29
C GLN A 148 -2.54 12.54 -5.41
N TYR A 149 -3.56 12.41 -4.54
CA TYR A 149 -4.51 11.30 -4.61
C TYR A 149 -5.41 11.36 -5.85
N LEU A 150 -5.87 12.54 -6.25
CA LEU A 150 -6.61 12.71 -7.51
C LEU A 150 -5.77 12.25 -8.73
N ALA A 151 -4.49 12.62 -8.76
CA ALA A 151 -3.58 12.20 -9.82
C ALA A 151 -3.24 10.70 -9.74
N TYR A 152 -3.19 10.13 -8.55
CA TYR A 152 -2.97 8.70 -8.32
C TYR A 152 -4.12 7.87 -8.90
N HIS A 153 -5.35 8.25 -8.60
CA HIS A 153 -6.56 7.54 -9.02
C HIS A 153 -6.88 7.70 -10.52
N GLU A 154 -6.76 8.94 -11.05
CA GLU A 154 -7.09 9.25 -12.46
C GLU A 154 -5.95 8.95 -13.44
N GLY A 155 -4.76 8.68 -12.89
CA GLY A 155 -3.54 8.79 -13.66
C GLY A 155 -3.15 10.25 -13.94
N ARG A 156 -1.86 10.52 -14.13
CA ARG A 156 -1.33 11.87 -14.41
C ARG A 156 -1.99 12.53 -15.62
N GLY A 157 -2.25 11.74 -16.67
CA GLY A 157 -2.96 12.23 -17.87
C GLY A 157 -4.41 12.61 -17.61
N GLY A 158 -5.14 11.81 -16.83
CA GLY A 158 -6.52 12.10 -16.43
C GLY A 158 -6.61 13.36 -15.56
N TYR A 159 -5.70 13.48 -14.58
CA TYR A 159 -5.61 14.68 -13.76
C TYR A 159 -5.36 15.94 -14.58
N LYS A 160 -4.41 15.90 -15.53
CA LYS A 160 -4.12 17.03 -16.44
C LYS A 160 -5.35 17.44 -17.26
N ARG A 161 -6.16 16.49 -17.70
CA ARG A 161 -7.43 16.73 -18.39
C ARG A 161 -8.60 17.08 -17.46
N LYS A 162 -8.37 17.06 -16.13
CA LYS A 162 -9.37 17.35 -15.09
C LYS A 162 -10.58 16.39 -15.10
N THR A 163 -10.40 15.13 -15.49
CA THR A 163 -11.50 14.14 -15.58
C THR A 163 -12.16 13.88 -14.22
N TYR A 164 -11.45 14.12 -13.12
CA TYR A 164 -11.96 14.04 -11.75
C TYR A 164 -13.10 15.01 -11.46
N GLN A 165 -13.21 16.14 -12.18
CA GLN A 165 -14.26 17.14 -11.95
C GLN A 165 -15.66 16.55 -12.20
N GLY A 166 -15.79 15.60 -13.12
CA GLY A 166 -17.02 14.84 -13.37
C GLY A 166 -17.31 13.72 -12.38
N LYS A 167 -16.46 13.55 -11.32
CA LYS A 167 -16.53 12.41 -10.38
C LYS A 167 -16.65 12.90 -8.92
N PRO A 168 -17.85 13.35 -8.47
CA PRO A 168 -18.03 13.88 -7.11
C PRO A 168 -17.64 12.89 -6.00
N SER A 169 -17.83 11.59 -6.25
CA SER A 169 -17.41 10.51 -5.32
C SER A 169 -15.90 10.49 -5.13
N LEU A 170 -15.11 10.61 -6.21
CA LEU A 170 -13.66 10.65 -6.14
C LEU A 170 -13.18 11.91 -5.40
N ILE A 171 -13.78 13.07 -5.67
CA ILE A 171 -13.47 14.30 -4.94
C ILE A 171 -13.71 14.12 -3.43
N LYS A 172 -14.80 13.47 -3.03
CA LYS A 172 -15.09 13.16 -1.63
C LYS A 172 -14.06 12.20 -1.03
N ILE A 173 -13.63 11.19 -1.78
CA ILE A 173 -12.57 10.26 -1.35
C ILE A 173 -11.25 11.01 -1.17
N ALA A 174 -10.82 11.84 -2.13
CA ALA A 174 -9.59 12.62 -2.03
C ALA A 174 -9.57 13.54 -0.79
N ARG A 175 -10.72 14.13 -0.42
CA ARG A 175 -10.83 14.91 0.84
C ARG A 175 -10.70 14.03 2.08
N LYS A 176 -11.20 12.79 2.06
CA LYS A 176 -11.00 11.84 3.17
C LYS A 176 -9.54 11.46 3.32
N VAL A 177 -8.85 11.22 2.20
CA VAL A 177 -7.41 10.93 2.20
C VAL A 177 -6.62 12.11 2.74
N GLU A 178 -6.96 13.33 2.33
CA GLU A 178 -6.35 14.55 2.86
C GLU A 178 -6.53 14.67 4.38
N GLN A 179 -7.74 14.44 4.88
CA GLN A 179 -8.00 14.48 6.32
C GLN A 179 -7.23 13.38 7.06
N GLN A 180 -7.25 12.15 6.54
CA GLN A 180 -6.52 11.04 7.15
C GLN A 180 -5.01 11.30 7.18
N ALA A 181 -4.45 11.88 6.12
CA ALA A 181 -3.03 12.25 6.08
C ALA A 181 -2.69 13.33 7.14
N LYS A 182 -3.59 14.31 7.38
CA LYS A 182 -3.43 15.31 8.45
C LYS A 182 -3.46 14.65 9.83
N ASP A 183 -4.42 13.77 10.07
CA ASP A 183 -4.57 13.06 11.35
C ASP A 183 -3.34 12.18 11.62
N TYR A 184 -2.89 11.41 10.63
CA TYR A 184 -1.67 10.62 10.71
C TYR A 184 -0.42 11.49 10.97
N GLY A 185 -0.31 12.65 10.30
CA GLY A 185 0.81 13.55 10.50
C GLY A 185 0.85 14.13 11.92
N TRP A 186 -0.31 14.42 12.50
CA TRP A 186 -0.40 14.87 13.89
C TRP A 186 -0.04 13.74 14.87
N GLN A 187 -0.58 12.55 14.69
CA GLN A 187 -0.30 11.38 15.52
C GLN A 187 1.18 10.98 15.46
N LEU A 188 1.77 10.93 14.27
CA LEU A 188 3.17 10.54 14.09
C LEU A 188 4.14 11.46 14.84
N LYS A 189 3.82 12.75 14.96
CA LYS A 189 4.62 13.68 15.78
C LYS A 189 4.65 13.27 17.26
N GLN A 190 3.60 12.61 17.77
CA GLN A 190 3.51 12.22 19.17
C GLN A 190 4.31 10.95 19.48
N CYS A 191 4.41 10.01 18.52
CA CYS A 191 5.05 8.71 18.75
C CYS A 191 6.39 8.54 18.01
N ARG A 192 6.82 9.52 17.21
CA ARG A 192 8.03 9.40 16.39
C ARG A 192 9.27 9.00 17.20
N GLN A 193 9.51 9.67 18.32
CA GLN A 193 10.68 9.39 19.15
C GLN A 193 10.68 7.95 19.71
N GLU A 194 9.50 7.46 20.09
CA GLU A 194 9.33 6.06 20.53
C GLU A 194 9.63 5.08 19.39
N LEU A 195 9.07 5.34 18.19
CA LEU A 195 9.26 4.47 17.03
C LEU A 195 10.73 4.45 16.60
N GLU A 196 11.40 5.60 16.53
CA GLU A 196 12.83 5.71 16.21
C GLU A 196 13.71 4.99 17.24
N SER A 197 13.35 5.01 18.54
CA SER A 197 14.10 4.29 19.55
C SER A 197 13.94 2.77 19.46
N ASN A 198 12.81 2.29 18.97
CA ASN A 198 12.55 0.87 18.79
C ASN A 198 13.21 0.30 17.53
N SER A 199 13.28 1.08 16.44
CA SER A 199 13.97 0.69 15.19
C SER A 199 15.49 0.59 15.36
N SER A 200 16.09 1.41 16.24
CA SER A 200 17.55 1.40 16.49
C SER A 200 18.08 0.24 17.37
N TRP A 201 17.20 -0.64 17.88
CA TRP A 201 17.61 -1.79 18.70
C TRP A 201 18.03 -3.04 17.89
N PHE A 202 17.94 -2.99 16.57
CA PHE A 202 18.28 -4.10 15.67
C PHE A 202 19.60 -3.91 14.90
N PHE A 203 20.44 -2.92 15.28
CA PHE A 203 21.78 -2.68 14.73
C PHE A 203 22.88 -2.87 15.77
#